data_eb87872dc49b2c1d437911fd4b4cf786
#
_entry.id   eb87872dc49b2c1d437911fd4b4cf786
#
_cell.length_a   1.000
_cell.length_b   1.000
_cell.length_c   1.000
_cell.angle_alpha   90.00
_cell.angle_beta   90.00
_cell.angle_gamma   90.00
#
_symmetry.space_group_name_H-M   'P 1'
#
loop_
_entity.id
_entity.type
_entity.pdbx_description
1 polymer ?
#
loop_
_entity_poly.entity_id
_entity_poly.type
_entity_poly.pdbx_seq_one_letter_code
_entity_poly.pdbx_strand_id
1 'polypeptide(L)'
;MADLLLYSRRGCCLCEGLQQRLQALVPSPALQVVDVDSDPQLQGRYGLEVPVLALRRGERWIDLPRVPPRLAGERLQAWLAKLGALPPA
;
A
#
# COMPACT_ATOMS: atom_id res chain seq x y z
N MET A 1 -4.68 -13.51 6.79
CA MET A 1 -3.50 -13.13 5.99
C MET A 1 -3.72 -11.76 5.36
N ALA A 2 -2.69 -10.95 5.26
CA ALA A 2 -2.81 -9.65 4.62
C ALA A 2 -2.93 -9.80 3.11
N ASP A 3 -3.83 -9.04 2.50
CA ASP A 3 -4.02 -9.01 1.05
C ASP A 3 -3.29 -7.85 0.39
N LEU A 4 -2.95 -6.82 1.17
CA LEU A 4 -2.17 -5.68 0.75
C LEU A 4 -0.91 -5.56 1.59
N LEU A 5 0.14 -5.09 0.95
CA LEU A 5 1.41 -4.84 1.61
C LEU A 5 1.86 -3.42 1.26
N LEU A 6 2.24 -2.66 2.27
CA LEU A 6 2.74 -1.31 2.10
C LEU A 6 4.23 -1.29 2.44
N TYR A 7 5.06 -1.03 1.43
CA TYR A 7 6.47 -0.74 1.63
C TYR A 7 6.60 0.70 2.09
N SER A 8 7.19 0.87 3.25
CA SER A 8 7.23 2.14 3.96
C SER A 8 8.64 2.40 4.48
N ARG A 9 8.85 3.60 5.01
CA ARG A 9 10.11 4.00 5.59
C ARG A 9 9.85 4.91 6.77
N ARG A 10 10.66 4.82 7.83
CA ARG A 10 10.54 5.73 8.97
C ARG A 10 10.78 7.17 8.52
N GLY A 11 10.00 8.08 9.06
CA GLY A 11 10.10 9.49 8.72
C GLY A 11 9.54 9.86 7.36
N CYS A 12 8.90 8.92 6.67
CA CYS A 12 8.26 9.16 5.39
C CYS A 12 6.83 9.67 5.61
N CYS A 13 6.61 10.97 5.47
CA CYS A 13 5.29 11.56 5.67
C CYS A 13 4.26 11.02 4.69
N LEU A 14 4.66 10.79 3.43
CA LEU A 14 3.77 10.23 2.40
C LEU A 14 3.38 8.80 2.73
N CYS A 15 4.30 8.01 3.27
CA CYS A 15 4.03 6.63 3.68
C CYS A 15 3.04 6.59 4.84
N GLU A 16 3.26 7.40 5.85
CA GLU A 16 2.37 7.50 7.00
C GLU A 16 0.99 7.97 6.61
N GLY A 17 0.91 8.98 5.75
CA GLY A 17 -0.36 9.49 5.26
C GLY A 17 -1.15 8.46 4.49
N LEU A 18 -0.49 7.69 3.61
CA LEU A 18 -1.15 6.62 2.88
C LEU A 18 -1.62 5.51 3.81
N GLN A 19 -0.79 5.13 4.79
CA GLN A 19 -1.18 4.12 5.78
C GLN A 19 -2.44 4.54 6.52
N GLN A 20 -2.51 5.78 6.98
CA GLN A 20 -3.68 6.30 7.68
C GLN A 20 -4.93 6.28 6.79
N ARG A 21 -4.80 6.69 5.54
CA ARG A 21 -5.93 6.71 4.60
C ARG A 21 -6.43 5.29 4.29
N LEU A 22 -5.54 4.32 4.18
CA LEU A 22 -5.91 2.92 3.97
C LEU A 22 -6.62 2.35 5.20
N GLN A 23 -6.11 2.65 6.39
CA GLN A 23 -6.68 2.17 7.65
C GLN A 23 -8.03 2.82 7.96
N ALA A 24 -8.30 3.99 7.40
CA ALA A 24 -9.57 4.69 7.57
C ALA A 24 -10.68 4.17 6.66
N LEU A 25 -10.37 3.30 5.69
CA LEU A 25 -11.39 2.72 4.82
C LEU A 25 -12.32 1.79 5.61
N VAL A 26 -13.58 1.72 5.18
CA VAL A 26 -14.60 0.88 5.83
C VAL A 26 -15.24 -0.03 4.78
N PRO A 27 -15.04 -1.36 4.87
CA PRO A 27 -14.15 -2.04 5.83
C PRO A 27 -12.68 -1.79 5.51
N SER A 28 -11.83 -1.79 6.56
CA SER A 28 -10.39 -1.64 6.36
C SER A 28 -9.82 -2.88 5.69
N PRO A 29 -8.96 -2.72 4.67
CA PRO A 29 -8.29 -3.87 4.09
C PRO A 29 -7.29 -4.48 5.07
N ALA A 30 -7.04 -5.78 4.92
CA ALA A 30 -5.97 -6.44 5.65
C ALA A 30 -4.64 -5.93 5.08
N LEU A 31 -3.92 -5.14 5.86
CA LEU A 31 -2.72 -4.44 5.43
C LEU A 31 -1.52 -4.85 6.29
N GLN A 32 -0.45 -5.26 5.62
CA GLN A 32 0.84 -5.45 6.28
C GLN A 32 1.77 -4.31 5.88
N VAL A 33 2.41 -3.69 6.86
CA VAL A 33 3.39 -2.62 6.63
C VAL A 33 4.79 -3.19 6.79
N VAL A 34 5.64 -2.97 5.79
CA VAL A 34 7.03 -3.44 5.78
C VAL A 34 7.95 -2.24 5.69
N ASP A 35 8.89 -2.17 6.64
CA ASP A 35 9.93 -1.15 6.63
C ASP A 35 11.04 -1.60 5.67
N VAL A 36 11.25 -0.83 4.59
CA VAL A 36 12.24 -1.19 3.58
C VAL A 36 13.67 -1.10 4.12
N ASP A 37 13.89 -0.34 5.19
CA ASP A 37 15.21 -0.25 5.81
C ASP A 37 15.57 -1.48 6.65
N SER A 38 14.60 -2.39 6.87
CA SER A 38 14.85 -3.64 7.60
C SER A 38 15.58 -4.68 6.76
N ASP A 39 15.67 -4.48 5.43
CA ASP A 39 16.27 -5.44 4.50
C ASP A 39 17.01 -4.68 3.39
N PRO A 40 18.34 -4.91 3.21
CA PRO A 40 19.11 -4.22 2.18
C PRO A 40 18.57 -4.40 0.76
N GLN A 41 17.98 -5.55 0.45
CA GLN A 41 17.38 -5.77 -0.87
C GLN A 41 16.15 -4.91 -1.09
N LEU A 42 15.31 -4.78 -0.07
CA LEU A 42 14.14 -3.91 -0.13
C LEU A 42 14.54 -2.45 -0.18
N GLN A 43 15.55 -2.07 0.57
CA GLN A 43 16.08 -0.71 0.56
C GLN A 43 16.59 -0.33 -0.83
N GLY A 44 17.33 -1.22 -1.49
CA GLY A 44 17.83 -0.99 -2.83
C GLY A 44 16.71 -0.90 -3.87
N ARG A 45 15.65 -1.70 -3.72
CA ARG A 45 14.55 -1.74 -4.69
C ARG A 45 13.55 -0.61 -4.49
N TYR A 46 13.18 -0.30 -3.25
CA TYR A 46 12.07 0.60 -2.94
C TYR A 46 12.45 1.86 -2.17
N GLY A 47 13.70 1.97 -1.71
CA GLY A 47 14.10 3.05 -0.80
C GLY A 47 13.81 4.45 -1.29
N LEU A 48 13.88 4.69 -2.61
CA LEU A 48 13.58 5.98 -3.23
C LEU A 48 12.16 6.06 -3.78
N GLU A 49 11.41 4.96 -3.72
CA GLU A 49 10.07 4.88 -4.33
C GLU A 49 8.94 4.79 -3.32
N VAL A 50 9.25 4.58 -2.04
CA VAL A 50 8.21 4.50 -1.01
C VAL A 50 7.35 5.77 -1.00
N PRO A 51 6.04 5.64 -0.74
CA PRO A 51 5.29 4.42 -0.44
C PRO A 51 4.96 3.60 -1.69
N VAL A 52 5.08 2.28 -1.59
CA VAL A 52 4.68 1.35 -2.65
C VAL A 52 3.68 0.37 -2.08
N LEU A 53 2.54 0.22 -2.75
CA LEU A 53 1.56 -0.80 -2.41
C LEU A 53 1.77 -2.03 -3.30
N ALA A 54 1.64 -3.20 -2.72
CA ALA A 54 1.63 -4.45 -3.45
C ALA A 54 0.37 -5.23 -3.11
N LEU A 55 -0.15 -5.93 -4.11
CA LEU A 55 -1.33 -6.77 -4.00
C LEU A 55 -0.92 -8.23 -4.03
N ARG A 56 -1.49 -9.02 -3.14
CA ARG A 56 -1.26 -10.46 -3.15
C ARG A 56 -2.13 -11.13 -4.20
N ARG A 57 -1.47 -11.88 -5.11
CA ARG A 57 -2.12 -12.71 -6.11
C ARG A 57 -1.59 -14.14 -5.98
N GLY A 58 -2.34 -15.01 -5.28
CA GLY A 58 -1.88 -16.34 -4.96
C GLY A 58 -0.66 -16.28 -4.06
N GLU A 59 0.49 -16.77 -4.54
CA GLU A 59 1.75 -16.76 -3.80
C GLU A 59 2.66 -15.58 -4.19
N ARG A 60 2.17 -14.69 -5.04
CA ARG A 60 2.96 -13.56 -5.55
C ARG A 60 2.46 -12.24 -5.00
N TRP A 61 3.40 -11.31 -4.86
CA TRP A 61 3.09 -9.92 -4.58
C TRP A 61 3.35 -9.11 -5.85
N ILE A 62 2.34 -8.34 -6.27
CA ILE A 62 2.41 -7.53 -7.47
C ILE A 62 2.37 -6.07 -7.06
N ASP A 63 3.39 -5.30 -7.47
CA ASP A 63 3.45 -3.88 -7.19
C ASP A 63 2.34 -3.16 -7.94
N LEU A 64 1.57 -2.35 -7.22
CA LEU A 64 0.52 -1.53 -7.81
C LEU A 64 1.10 -0.21 -8.33
N PRO A 65 0.40 0.48 -9.25
CA PRO A 65 0.78 1.82 -9.64
C PRO A 65 0.83 2.74 -8.42
N ARG A 66 1.59 3.81 -8.52
CA ARG A 66 1.71 4.77 -7.43
C ARG A 66 0.35 5.36 -7.05
N VAL A 67 0.03 5.31 -5.77
CA VAL A 67 -1.22 5.87 -5.27
C VAL A 67 -1.14 7.41 -5.35
N PRO A 68 -2.14 8.06 -5.96
CA PRO A 68 -2.16 9.53 -5.96
C PRO A 68 -2.14 10.09 -4.53
N PRO A 69 -1.32 11.12 -4.24
CA PRO A 69 -1.06 11.53 -2.85
C PRO A 69 -2.28 12.05 -2.08
N ARG A 70 -3.29 12.53 -2.81
CA ARG A 70 -4.49 13.10 -2.17
C ARG A 70 -5.70 12.18 -2.22
N LEU A 71 -5.54 10.99 -2.75
CA LEU A 71 -6.63 10.06 -2.91
C LEU A 71 -7.01 9.47 -1.56
N ALA A 72 -8.27 9.56 -1.17
CA ALA A 72 -8.75 9.09 0.12
C ALA A 72 -10.21 8.68 0.04
N GLY A 73 -10.71 8.01 1.09
CA GLY A 73 -12.12 7.66 1.23
C GLY A 73 -12.65 6.83 0.06
N GLU A 74 -13.85 7.17 -0.41
CA GLU A 74 -14.50 6.43 -1.48
C GLU A 74 -13.70 6.41 -2.78
N ARG A 75 -12.98 7.48 -3.09
CA ARG A 75 -12.15 7.53 -4.28
C ARG A 75 -10.97 6.57 -4.19
N LEU A 76 -10.36 6.47 -3.02
CA LEU A 76 -9.28 5.51 -2.80
C LEU A 76 -9.83 4.08 -2.89
N GLN A 77 -10.98 3.83 -2.29
CA GLN A 77 -11.63 2.52 -2.36
C GLN A 77 -11.93 2.12 -3.81
N ALA A 78 -12.48 3.05 -4.60
CA ALA A 78 -12.79 2.80 -6.01
C ALA A 78 -11.52 2.54 -6.82
N TRP A 79 -10.46 3.28 -6.56
CA TRP A 79 -9.16 3.11 -7.23
C TRP A 79 -8.58 1.70 -6.96
N LEU A 80 -8.63 1.28 -5.70
CA LEU A 80 -8.16 -0.06 -5.32
C LEU A 80 -9.06 -1.16 -5.90
N ALA A 81 -10.36 -0.94 -5.94
CA ALA A 81 -11.30 -1.90 -6.52
C ALA A 81 -11.03 -2.10 -8.02
N LYS A 82 -10.72 -1.05 -8.75
CA LYS A 82 -10.36 -1.14 -10.17
C LYS A 82 -9.12 -1.98 -10.41
N LEU A 83 -8.20 -1.98 -9.45
CA LEU A 83 -6.96 -2.77 -9.54
C LEU A 83 -7.14 -4.18 -8.99
N GLY A 84 -8.34 -4.53 -8.54
CA GLY A 84 -8.62 -5.84 -7.96
C GLY A 84 -8.11 -6.01 -6.54
N ALA A 85 -7.73 -4.90 -5.89
CA ALA A 85 -7.17 -4.93 -4.53
C ALA A 85 -8.24 -4.97 -3.44
N LEU A 86 -9.45 -4.49 -3.75
CA LEU A 86 -10.59 -4.53 -2.83
C LEU A 86 -11.84 -4.93 -3.61
N PRO A 87 -12.84 -5.55 -2.94
CA PRO A 87 -14.13 -5.78 -3.60
C PRO A 87 -14.80 -4.44 -3.91
N PRO A 88 -15.58 -4.36 -5.00
CA PRO A 88 -16.33 -3.14 -5.29
C PRO A 88 -17.32 -2.84 -4.17
N ALA A 89 -17.48 -1.56 -3.90
CA ALA A 89 -18.40 -1.10 -2.85
C ALA A 89 -19.85 -1.40 -3.20
#